data_71017043c04659cf4e4f046c62fefbed
#
_entry.id   71017043c04659cf4e4f046c62fefbed
#
_cell.length_a   1.000
_cell.length_b   1.000
_cell.length_c   1.000
_cell.angle_alpha   90.00
_cell.angle_beta   90.00
_cell.angle_gamma   90.00
#
_symmetry.space_group_name_H-M   'P 1'
#
loop_
_entity.id
_entity.type
_entity.pdbx_description
1 polymer ?
#
loop_
_entity_poly.entity_id
_entity_poly.type
_entity_poly.pdbx_seq_one_letter_code
_entity_poly.pdbx_strand_id
1 'polypeptide(L)'
;MIDGIHIENFKSIDNLSFELGRVNVFIGANGSGKSNLLEAIAFGAAAANDKLDNEFLASRGIRVTDPRLMRSAFEQKTLAEGIRFKIQHGDKSIGYFLENKNENYSKLNYKFDDRYKFDFKDYIDEVFETKLPEGIGRRIDIKEHLATTNKTLQKKIFPINPNYLSNFLIYSPENNKLRKFEEEAQIEPLGIYGEGLFRLLSNMEAEEIEEIRENLPLIDWFEDFQVPGKEQLHPFQRKISIRDRFIAESIDYFDQRSTNEGFLYLLFYLALVISTYTPKFFAIDNIDNSLNPKLCIEITKRMARLSKKYDKQVILTTHNPAVLDGINLKDEEQRLFVVYRNIEGRTRLKRIDASNFDIGSNIRLSEAFIRGYIGGLNRTEI
;
A
#
# COMPACT_ATOMS: atom_id res chain seq x y z
N MET A 1 -0.65 11.31 7.96
CA MET A 1 -0.65 9.83 7.77
C MET A 1 -2.00 9.27 8.20
N ILE A 2 -2.34 8.07 7.78
CA ILE A 2 -3.48 7.32 8.31
C ILE A 2 -3.02 6.60 9.58
N ASP A 3 -3.72 6.82 10.69
CA ASP A 3 -3.32 6.27 11.98
C ASP A 3 -4.04 4.97 12.31
N GLY A 4 -5.27 4.79 11.80
CA GLY A 4 -6.06 3.60 12.07
C GLY A 4 -6.92 3.14 10.89
N ILE A 5 -7.14 1.85 10.83
CA ILE A 5 -8.00 1.19 9.84
C ILE A 5 -8.94 0.22 10.56
N HIS A 6 -10.20 0.22 10.12
CA HIS A 6 -11.18 -0.78 10.52
C HIS A 6 -11.86 -1.35 9.28
N ILE A 7 -11.96 -2.67 9.23
CA ILE A 7 -12.51 -3.43 8.10
C ILE A 7 -13.53 -4.43 8.63
N GLU A 8 -14.73 -4.44 8.05
CA GLU A 8 -15.73 -5.46 8.33
C GLU A 8 -16.20 -6.14 7.04
N ASN A 9 -16.40 -7.42 7.11
CA ASN A 9 -17.05 -8.25 6.10
C ASN A 9 -16.36 -8.25 4.72
N PHE A 10 -15.02 -8.33 4.69
CA PHE A 10 -14.26 -8.39 3.45
C PHE A 10 -13.43 -9.69 3.35
N LYS A 11 -13.75 -10.55 2.38
CA LYS A 11 -13.05 -11.83 2.11
C LYS A 11 -12.85 -12.65 3.41
N SER A 12 -11.60 -12.87 3.82
CA SER A 12 -11.31 -13.60 5.07
C SER A 12 -11.35 -12.71 6.33
N ILE A 13 -11.66 -11.43 6.19
CA ILE A 13 -11.74 -10.46 7.28
C ILE A 13 -13.20 -10.30 7.67
N ASP A 14 -13.54 -10.75 8.85
CA ASP A 14 -14.84 -10.61 9.46
C ASP A 14 -14.99 -9.23 10.12
N ASN A 15 -14.15 -8.97 11.11
CA ASN A 15 -14.06 -7.69 11.79
C ASN A 15 -12.63 -7.50 12.30
N LEU A 16 -11.98 -6.42 11.88
CA LEU A 16 -10.59 -6.16 12.21
C LEU A 16 -10.30 -4.68 12.32
N SER A 17 -9.66 -4.29 13.43
CA SER A 17 -9.13 -2.94 13.64
C SER A 17 -7.65 -3.00 13.96
N PHE A 18 -6.89 -2.07 13.41
CA PHE A 18 -5.47 -1.92 13.72
C PHE A 18 -5.00 -0.51 13.43
N GLU A 19 -3.94 -0.14 14.12
CA GLU A 19 -3.30 1.17 13.95
C GLU A 19 -2.07 1.02 13.06
N LEU A 20 -1.81 2.04 12.24
CA LEU A 20 -0.66 2.13 11.34
C LEU A 20 0.41 3.10 11.86
N GLY A 21 1.66 2.75 11.62
CA GLY A 21 2.79 3.67 11.66
C GLY A 21 3.13 4.19 10.25
N ARG A 22 4.31 4.72 10.09
CA ARG A 22 4.85 5.13 8.80
C ARG A 22 5.25 3.90 7.97
N VAL A 23 5.90 2.93 8.58
CA VAL A 23 6.27 1.66 7.94
C VAL A 23 5.63 0.51 8.69
N ASN A 24 4.85 -0.29 7.98
CA ASN A 24 4.07 -1.38 8.54
C ASN A 24 4.44 -2.67 7.85
N VAL A 25 4.93 -3.65 8.57
CA VAL A 25 5.30 -4.95 8.02
C VAL A 25 4.30 -6.00 8.46
N PHE A 26 3.70 -6.69 7.49
CA PHE A 26 2.77 -7.80 7.70
C PHE A 26 3.45 -9.11 7.31
N ILE A 27 3.75 -9.96 8.29
CA ILE A 27 4.30 -11.30 8.08
C ILE A 27 3.27 -12.37 8.45
N GLY A 28 3.33 -13.50 7.77
CA GLY A 28 2.49 -14.67 8.05
C GLY A 28 2.58 -15.70 6.94
N ALA A 29 2.08 -16.89 7.20
CA ALA A 29 2.06 -17.98 6.24
C ALA A 29 1.26 -17.64 4.97
N ASN A 30 1.46 -18.42 3.90
CA ASN A 30 0.63 -18.30 2.70
C ASN A 30 -0.84 -18.57 3.04
N GLY A 31 -1.73 -17.75 2.47
CA GLY A 31 -3.17 -17.85 2.75
C GLY A 31 -3.61 -17.26 4.10
N SER A 32 -2.73 -16.64 4.89
CA SER A 32 -3.09 -16.02 6.17
C SER A 32 -4.02 -14.81 6.05
N GLY A 33 -4.07 -14.19 4.86
CA GLY A 33 -4.94 -13.02 4.58
C GLY A 33 -4.18 -11.70 4.42
N LYS A 34 -2.84 -11.71 4.27
CA LYS A 34 -2.03 -10.50 4.03
C LYS A 34 -2.54 -9.69 2.83
N SER A 35 -2.66 -10.31 1.66
CA SER A 35 -3.18 -9.63 0.47
C SER A 35 -4.63 -9.19 0.63
N ASN A 36 -5.47 -9.93 1.39
CA ASN A 36 -6.84 -9.49 1.67
C ASN A 36 -6.89 -8.20 2.50
N LEU A 37 -5.92 -7.98 3.40
CA LEU A 37 -5.79 -6.71 4.13
C LEU A 37 -5.45 -5.57 3.18
N LEU A 38 -4.47 -5.76 2.30
CA LEU A 38 -4.09 -4.75 1.31
C LEU A 38 -5.25 -4.42 0.37
N GLU A 39 -5.94 -5.45 -0.13
CA GLU A 39 -7.08 -5.28 -1.02
C GLU A 39 -8.26 -4.57 -0.34
N ALA A 40 -8.51 -4.79 0.96
CA ALA A 40 -9.53 -4.05 1.70
C ALA A 40 -9.20 -2.55 1.78
N ILE A 41 -7.94 -2.19 1.97
CA ILE A 41 -7.48 -0.79 1.97
C ILE A 41 -7.63 -0.17 0.57
N ALA A 42 -7.22 -0.89 -0.47
CA ALA A 42 -7.39 -0.45 -1.86
C ALA A 42 -8.88 -0.31 -2.24
N PHE A 43 -9.74 -1.13 -1.69
CA PHE A 43 -11.19 -1.06 -1.87
C PHE A 43 -11.76 0.22 -1.22
N GLY A 44 -11.30 0.55 -0.02
CA GLY A 44 -11.59 1.84 0.63
C GLY A 44 -11.07 3.04 -0.19
N ALA A 45 -9.89 2.92 -0.79
CA ALA A 45 -9.33 3.93 -1.69
C ALA A 45 -10.18 4.11 -2.96
N ALA A 46 -10.71 3.03 -3.51
CA ALA A 46 -11.62 3.07 -4.66
C ALA A 46 -12.94 3.78 -4.31
N ALA A 47 -13.49 3.51 -3.13
CA ALA A 47 -14.67 4.21 -2.62
C ALA A 47 -14.39 5.72 -2.44
N ALA A 48 -13.22 6.09 -1.92
CA ALA A 48 -12.80 7.49 -1.79
C ALA A 48 -12.66 8.21 -3.14
N ASN A 49 -12.38 7.46 -4.22
CA ASN A 49 -12.36 7.98 -5.60
C ASN A 49 -13.72 8.04 -6.29
N ASP A 50 -14.76 7.48 -5.68
CA ASP A 50 -16.07 7.27 -6.34
C ASP A 50 -15.97 6.38 -7.60
N LYS A 51 -15.03 5.42 -7.61
CA LYS A 51 -14.75 4.53 -8.74
C LYS A 51 -14.67 3.09 -8.23
N LEU A 52 -15.75 2.35 -8.44
CA LEU A 52 -15.91 0.97 -7.98
C LEU A 52 -16.14 -0.02 -9.14
N ASP A 53 -15.81 0.38 -10.36
CA ASP A 53 -15.84 -0.53 -11.50
C ASP A 53 -14.64 -1.50 -11.46
N ASN A 54 -14.81 -2.64 -12.12
CA ASN A 54 -13.84 -3.73 -12.06
C ASN A 54 -12.47 -3.34 -12.63
N GLU A 55 -12.43 -2.50 -13.65
CA GLU A 55 -11.19 -2.03 -14.27
C GLU A 55 -10.40 -1.17 -13.29
N PHE A 56 -11.06 -0.21 -12.64
CA PHE A 56 -10.43 0.63 -11.63
C PHE A 56 -9.96 -0.18 -10.42
N LEU A 57 -10.76 -1.13 -9.94
CA LEU A 57 -10.37 -2.02 -8.84
C LEU A 57 -9.12 -2.85 -9.20
N ALA A 58 -9.10 -3.44 -10.40
CA ALA A 58 -7.96 -4.22 -10.88
C ALA A 58 -6.69 -3.36 -11.01
N SER A 59 -6.80 -2.12 -11.49
CA SER A 59 -5.68 -1.17 -11.60
C SER A 59 -5.07 -0.79 -10.24
N ARG A 60 -5.79 -1.03 -9.13
CA ARG A 60 -5.34 -0.82 -7.75
C ARG A 60 -4.70 -2.05 -7.11
N GLY A 61 -4.58 -3.16 -7.85
CA GLY A 61 -4.04 -4.42 -7.36
C GLY A 61 -5.08 -5.29 -6.62
N ILE A 62 -6.37 -5.01 -6.79
CA ILE A 62 -7.43 -5.82 -6.21
C ILE A 62 -7.75 -6.99 -7.14
N ARG A 63 -7.74 -8.20 -6.62
CA ARG A 63 -8.25 -9.39 -7.32
C ARG A 63 -9.78 -9.36 -7.34
N VAL A 64 -10.33 -8.85 -8.43
CA VAL A 64 -11.78 -8.78 -8.63
C VAL A 64 -12.32 -10.19 -8.83
N THR A 65 -13.30 -10.57 -8.02
CA THR A 65 -13.94 -11.88 -8.04
C THR A 65 -15.47 -11.74 -8.01
N ASP A 66 -16.19 -12.87 -7.97
CA ASP A 66 -17.64 -12.87 -7.76
C ASP A 66 -18.01 -11.99 -6.54
N PRO A 67 -19.01 -11.12 -6.65
CA PRO A 67 -19.42 -10.21 -5.58
C PRO A 67 -19.66 -10.89 -4.22
N ARG A 68 -20.14 -12.14 -4.23
CA ARG A 68 -20.33 -12.95 -3.03
C ARG A 68 -19.00 -13.32 -2.36
N LEU A 69 -17.94 -13.52 -3.15
CA LEU A 69 -16.59 -13.85 -2.66
C LEU A 69 -15.78 -12.61 -2.25
N MET A 70 -16.25 -11.41 -2.59
CA MET A 70 -15.69 -10.17 -2.05
C MET A 70 -16.11 -9.93 -0.60
N ARG A 71 -17.23 -10.53 -0.17
CA ARG A 71 -17.68 -10.52 1.23
C ARG A 71 -17.11 -11.68 2.02
N SER A 72 -17.22 -11.59 3.34
CA SER A 72 -16.85 -12.68 4.23
C SER A 72 -17.90 -13.80 4.11
N ALA A 73 -17.51 -14.92 3.50
CA ALA A 73 -18.41 -16.02 3.17
C ALA A 73 -18.41 -17.14 4.22
N PHE A 74 -18.04 -16.84 5.49
CA PHE A 74 -18.01 -17.81 6.57
C PHE A 74 -19.38 -18.14 7.13
N GLU A 75 -20.32 -17.18 7.04
CA GLU A 75 -21.69 -17.34 7.50
C GLU A 75 -22.65 -16.79 6.46
N GLN A 76 -23.83 -17.40 6.32
CA GLN A 76 -24.83 -16.95 5.36
C GLN A 76 -25.32 -15.52 5.65
N LYS A 77 -25.31 -15.10 6.91
CA LYS A 77 -25.65 -13.75 7.34
C LYS A 77 -24.69 -12.71 6.75
N THR A 78 -23.40 -12.99 6.77
CA THR A 78 -22.37 -12.05 6.28
C THR A 78 -22.40 -11.87 4.77
N LEU A 79 -22.93 -12.83 4.01
CA LEU A 79 -23.17 -12.69 2.57
C LEU A 79 -24.25 -11.65 2.23
N ALA A 80 -25.21 -11.42 3.13
CA ALA A 80 -26.26 -10.43 2.95
C ALA A 80 -25.85 -9.02 3.41
N GLU A 81 -24.80 -8.90 4.20
CA GLU A 81 -24.32 -7.63 4.76
C GLU A 81 -23.34 -6.96 3.80
N GLY A 82 -23.30 -5.62 3.79
CA GLY A 82 -22.32 -4.85 3.03
C GLY A 82 -20.93 -4.89 3.68
N ILE A 83 -19.92 -4.52 2.89
CA ILE A 83 -18.55 -4.37 3.35
C ILE A 83 -18.40 -2.99 4.00
N ARG A 84 -17.69 -2.91 5.12
CA ARG A 84 -17.38 -1.63 5.77
C ARG A 84 -15.89 -1.40 5.86
N PHE A 85 -15.53 -0.18 5.57
CA PHE A 85 -14.16 0.29 5.66
C PHE A 85 -14.12 1.65 6.33
N LYS A 86 -13.33 1.79 7.40
CA LYS A 86 -13.11 3.05 8.11
C LYS A 86 -11.64 3.36 8.18
N ILE A 87 -11.29 4.62 7.98
CA ILE A 87 -9.97 5.16 8.27
C ILE A 87 -10.05 6.20 9.39
N GLN A 88 -8.94 6.34 10.10
CA GLN A 88 -8.79 7.30 11.18
C GLN A 88 -7.50 8.11 11.00
N HIS A 89 -7.58 9.39 11.35
CA HIS A 89 -6.44 10.30 11.47
C HIS A 89 -6.65 11.21 12.68
N GLY A 90 -5.83 11.05 13.72
CA GLY A 90 -6.04 11.71 15.01
C GLY A 90 -7.40 11.33 15.58
N ASP A 91 -8.17 12.32 15.93
CA ASP A 91 -9.54 12.20 16.45
C ASP A 91 -10.62 12.09 15.37
N LYS A 92 -10.25 12.28 14.11
CA LYS A 92 -11.18 12.27 12.97
C LYS A 92 -11.20 10.92 12.24
N SER A 93 -12.39 10.52 11.79
CA SER A 93 -12.55 9.29 11.03
C SER A 93 -13.58 9.42 9.92
N ILE A 94 -13.40 8.66 8.85
CA ILE A 94 -14.37 8.51 7.76
C ILE A 94 -14.62 7.04 7.49
N GLY A 95 -15.88 6.66 7.31
CA GLY A 95 -16.30 5.30 7.02
C GLY A 95 -17.07 5.21 5.70
N TYR A 96 -16.83 4.11 4.98
CA TYR A 96 -17.50 3.74 3.75
C TYR A 96 -18.27 2.44 3.96
N PHE A 97 -19.53 2.43 3.58
CA PHE A 97 -20.36 1.23 3.50
C PHE A 97 -20.57 0.88 2.03
N LEU A 98 -20.12 -0.29 1.60
CA LEU A 98 -20.17 -0.74 0.23
C LEU A 98 -21.15 -1.91 0.11
N GLU A 99 -22.06 -1.82 -0.86
CA GLU A 99 -23.09 -2.82 -1.08
C GLU A 99 -23.32 -3.09 -2.57
N ASN A 100 -23.81 -4.27 -2.89
CA ASN A 100 -24.34 -4.66 -4.18
C ASN A 100 -25.45 -5.70 -3.99
N LYS A 101 -26.15 -6.04 -5.06
CA LYS A 101 -27.26 -7.00 -5.00
C LYS A 101 -26.85 -8.48 -4.94
N ASN A 102 -25.55 -8.80 -4.87
CA ASN A 102 -25.05 -10.18 -4.96
C ASN A 102 -25.39 -10.94 -6.26
N GLU A 103 -25.82 -10.25 -7.29
CA GLU A 103 -26.08 -10.78 -8.61
C GLU A 103 -24.83 -10.65 -9.48
N ASN A 104 -24.66 -11.55 -10.45
CA ASN A 104 -23.59 -11.43 -11.43
C ASN A 104 -23.71 -10.08 -12.15
N TYR A 105 -22.59 -9.37 -12.28
CA TYR A 105 -22.49 -8.03 -12.88
C TYR A 105 -23.21 -6.91 -12.12
N SER A 106 -23.65 -7.12 -10.86
CA SER A 106 -24.23 -6.05 -10.07
C SER A 106 -23.17 -4.99 -9.76
N LYS A 107 -23.53 -3.72 -9.97
CA LYS A 107 -22.66 -2.59 -9.66
C LYS A 107 -22.47 -2.47 -8.15
N LEU A 108 -21.23 -2.28 -7.73
CA LEU A 108 -20.90 -1.85 -6.38
C LEU A 108 -21.28 -0.39 -6.20
N ASN A 109 -21.99 -0.11 -5.10
CA ASN A 109 -22.31 1.23 -4.66
C ASN A 109 -21.73 1.46 -3.29
N TYR A 110 -21.43 2.70 -2.95
CA TYR A 110 -21.04 3.05 -1.60
C TYR A 110 -21.88 4.20 -1.06
N LYS A 111 -22.00 4.24 0.25
CA LYS A 111 -22.48 5.39 1.02
C LYS A 111 -21.53 5.59 2.21
N PHE A 112 -21.56 6.78 2.79
CA PHE A 112 -20.83 7.00 4.03
C PHE A 112 -21.50 6.20 5.16
N ASP A 113 -20.70 5.59 6.01
CA ASP A 113 -21.21 4.78 7.11
C ASP A 113 -21.68 5.71 8.25
N ASP A 114 -23.01 5.76 8.46
CA ASP A 114 -23.64 6.61 9.49
C ASP A 114 -23.20 6.31 10.92
N ARG A 115 -22.57 5.16 11.16
CA ARG A 115 -21.99 4.80 12.47
C ARG A 115 -20.77 5.64 12.82
N TYR A 116 -20.12 6.21 11.82
CA TYR A 116 -18.94 7.06 11.94
C TYR A 116 -19.31 8.47 11.50
N LYS A 117 -20.27 9.08 12.23
CA LYS A 117 -20.70 10.45 11.94
C LYS A 117 -19.51 11.39 12.14
N PHE A 118 -19.10 12.01 11.06
CA PHE A 118 -18.43 13.29 11.13
C PHE A 118 -19.44 14.24 11.79
N ASP A 119 -19.05 14.95 12.86
CA ASP A 119 -19.93 15.95 13.44
C ASP A 119 -19.99 17.14 12.49
N PHE A 120 -20.96 17.05 11.57
CA PHE A 120 -21.24 18.08 10.57
C PHE A 120 -21.57 19.42 11.22
N LYS A 121 -21.92 19.42 12.50
CA LYS A 121 -22.34 20.61 13.22
C LYS A 121 -21.17 21.57 13.42
N ASP A 122 -20.04 21.08 13.89
CA ASP A 122 -18.84 21.89 14.11
C ASP A 122 -18.28 22.49 12.82
N TYR A 123 -18.35 21.72 11.72
CA TYR A 123 -17.91 22.20 10.40
C TYR A 123 -18.90 23.16 9.74
N ILE A 124 -20.19 22.92 9.88
CA ILE A 124 -21.22 23.84 9.40
C ILE A 124 -21.09 25.17 10.16
N ASP A 125 -20.89 25.12 11.47
CA ASP A 125 -20.71 26.30 12.29
C ASP A 125 -19.42 27.05 11.86
N GLU A 126 -18.30 26.37 11.57
CA GLU A 126 -17.04 26.98 11.12
C GLU A 126 -17.10 27.55 9.68
N VAL A 127 -17.80 26.90 8.76
CA VAL A 127 -17.91 27.33 7.34
C VAL A 127 -19.05 28.33 7.14
N PHE A 128 -20.09 28.28 7.95
CA PHE A 128 -21.29 29.11 7.80
C PHE A 128 -21.28 30.35 8.71
N GLU A 129 -20.46 30.41 9.75
CA GLU A 129 -20.22 31.69 10.46
C GLU A 129 -19.57 32.73 9.53
N THR A 130 -19.01 32.31 8.39
CA THR A 130 -18.33 33.23 7.48
C THR A 130 -19.16 33.67 6.26
N LYS A 131 -20.20 32.98 5.79
CA LYS A 131 -20.96 33.39 4.58
C LYS A 131 -22.29 32.64 4.36
N LEU A 132 -23.34 32.88 5.11
CA LEU A 132 -24.69 32.57 4.63
C LEU A 132 -25.37 33.85 4.12
N PRO A 133 -25.94 33.88 2.89
CA PRO A 133 -26.87 34.92 2.49
C PRO A 133 -28.12 34.83 3.34
N GLU A 134 -28.59 35.94 3.88
CA GLU A 134 -29.85 36.04 4.57
C GLU A 134 -30.98 35.54 3.66
N GLY A 135 -31.62 34.43 4.02
CA GLY A 135 -32.81 33.92 3.30
C GLY A 135 -32.98 32.42 3.22
N ILE A 136 -32.06 31.59 3.65
CA ILE A 136 -32.21 30.11 3.64
C ILE A 136 -32.67 29.64 5.02
N GLY A 137 -33.95 29.65 5.23
CA GLY A 137 -34.57 29.21 6.46
C GLY A 137 -35.29 27.89 6.34
N ARG A 138 -34.62 26.75 6.36
CA ARG A 138 -35.15 25.48 6.90
C ARG A 138 -34.07 24.40 6.94
N ARG A 139 -33.84 23.83 8.10
CA ARG A 139 -32.90 22.71 8.37
C ARG A 139 -33.12 21.43 7.53
N ILE A 140 -34.28 21.30 6.88
CA ILE A 140 -34.68 20.11 6.10
C ILE A 140 -34.12 20.20 4.66
N ASP A 141 -34.15 21.38 4.05
CA ASP A 141 -33.65 21.60 2.68
C ASP A 141 -32.13 21.48 2.59
N ILE A 142 -31.44 21.79 3.69
CA ILE A 142 -29.96 21.65 3.81
C ILE A 142 -29.58 20.16 3.83
N LYS A 143 -30.36 19.29 4.49
CA LYS A 143 -30.06 17.84 4.53
C LYS A 143 -30.24 17.16 3.16
N GLU A 144 -31.26 17.52 2.40
CA GLU A 144 -31.47 16.97 1.06
C GLU A 144 -30.49 17.55 0.03
N HIS A 145 -30.20 18.84 0.12
CA HIS A 145 -29.21 19.48 -0.74
C HIS A 145 -27.78 18.99 -0.40
N LEU A 146 -27.46 18.76 0.87
CA LEU A 146 -26.22 18.15 1.32
C LEU A 146 -26.14 16.67 0.91
N ALA A 147 -27.22 15.92 0.83
CA ALA A 147 -27.21 14.53 0.37
C ALA A 147 -26.82 14.41 -1.12
N THR A 148 -27.21 15.38 -1.94
CA THR A 148 -26.89 15.43 -3.37
C THR A 148 -25.56 16.14 -3.69
N THR A 149 -25.19 17.16 -2.91
CA THR A 149 -23.93 17.92 -3.06
C THR A 149 -22.77 17.26 -2.27
N ASN A 150 -23.07 16.25 -1.50
CA ASN A 150 -22.27 15.71 -0.40
C ASN A 150 -20.97 15.03 -0.83
N LYS A 151 -20.89 14.45 -2.04
CA LYS A 151 -19.68 13.77 -2.50
C LYS A 151 -18.48 14.73 -2.69
N THR A 152 -18.75 15.95 -3.13
CA THR A 152 -17.69 16.96 -3.37
C THR A 152 -17.28 17.72 -2.10
N LEU A 153 -18.23 17.97 -1.20
CA LEU A 153 -17.98 18.65 0.06
C LEU A 153 -17.24 17.75 1.05
N GLN A 154 -17.60 16.49 1.17
CA GLN A 154 -16.93 15.55 2.07
C GLN A 154 -15.48 15.27 1.67
N LYS A 155 -15.14 15.32 0.36
CA LYS A 155 -13.74 15.30 -0.11
C LYS A 155 -12.92 16.50 0.40
N LYS A 156 -13.57 17.62 0.69
CA LYS A 156 -12.90 18.85 1.17
C LYS A 156 -12.79 18.92 2.69
N ILE A 157 -13.58 18.16 3.42
CA ILE A 157 -13.76 18.28 4.87
C ILE A 157 -12.83 17.35 5.65
N PHE A 158 -12.39 16.24 5.05
CA PHE A 158 -11.50 15.32 5.73
C PHE A 158 -10.09 15.92 5.84
N PRO A 159 -9.50 15.99 7.06
CA PRO A 159 -8.22 16.69 7.29
C PRO A 159 -7.00 16.02 6.67
N ILE A 160 -7.15 14.80 6.20
CA ILE A 160 -6.16 14.16 5.33
C ILE A 160 -6.43 14.69 3.92
N ASN A 161 -5.38 15.15 3.23
CA ASN A 161 -5.46 15.39 1.80
C ASN A 161 -6.25 14.25 1.16
N PRO A 162 -7.42 14.49 0.53
CA PRO A 162 -8.27 13.43 -0.03
C PRO A 162 -7.50 12.51 -0.98
N ASN A 163 -6.43 13.00 -1.59
CA ASN A 163 -5.55 12.23 -2.45
C ASN A 163 -4.65 11.25 -1.68
N TYR A 164 -4.56 11.33 -0.36
CA TYR A 164 -3.68 10.45 0.42
C TYR A 164 -4.16 9.00 0.38
N LEU A 165 -5.43 8.76 0.70
CA LEU A 165 -6.04 7.42 0.58
C LEU A 165 -6.40 7.10 -0.87
N SER A 166 -7.00 8.05 -1.61
CA SER A 166 -7.53 7.80 -2.95
C SER A 166 -6.44 7.36 -3.95
N ASN A 167 -5.19 7.75 -3.71
CA ASN A 167 -4.05 7.33 -4.52
C ASN A 167 -3.38 6.02 -4.03
N PHE A 168 -3.94 5.35 -3.02
CA PHE A 168 -3.37 4.10 -2.54
C PHE A 168 -3.36 3.02 -3.62
N LEU A 169 -2.21 2.39 -3.81
CA LEU A 169 -1.96 1.30 -4.75
C LEU A 169 -1.25 0.14 -4.05
N ILE A 170 -1.52 -1.07 -4.53
CA ILE A 170 -0.78 -2.28 -4.14
C ILE A 170 0.20 -2.59 -5.27
N TYR A 171 1.49 -2.44 -5.02
CA TYR A 171 2.53 -2.79 -5.96
C TYR A 171 2.96 -4.25 -5.77
N SER A 172 3.02 -4.98 -6.85
CA SER A 172 3.50 -6.37 -6.92
C SER A 172 4.36 -6.52 -8.18
N PRO A 173 5.60 -5.97 -8.18
CA PRO A 173 6.41 -5.88 -9.40
C PRO A 173 6.72 -7.26 -9.97
N GLU A 174 6.76 -7.34 -11.31
CA GLU A 174 7.06 -8.53 -12.08
C GLU A 174 8.34 -8.34 -12.90
N ASN A 175 9.24 -9.32 -12.87
CA ASN A 175 10.53 -9.24 -13.56
C ASN A 175 10.41 -8.92 -15.05
N ASN A 176 9.44 -9.51 -15.75
CA ASN A 176 9.22 -9.27 -17.17
C ASN A 176 8.79 -7.82 -17.47
N LYS A 177 8.06 -7.18 -16.56
CA LYS A 177 7.62 -5.77 -16.69
C LYS A 177 8.76 -4.81 -16.39
N LEU A 178 9.59 -5.14 -15.40
CA LEU A 178 10.77 -4.35 -15.04
C LEU A 178 11.89 -4.40 -16.11
N ARG A 179 11.84 -5.37 -17.05
CA ARG A 179 12.83 -5.50 -18.13
C ARG A 179 12.41 -4.88 -19.46
N LYS A 180 11.10 -4.70 -19.68
CA LYS A 180 10.53 -4.26 -20.97
C LYS A 180 9.95 -2.86 -20.84
N PHE A 181 10.58 -1.90 -21.46
CA PHE A 181 10.16 -0.48 -21.45
C PHE A 181 9.44 -0.07 -22.75
N GLU A 182 9.23 -0.97 -23.68
CA GLU A 182 8.73 -0.69 -25.03
C GLU A 182 7.22 -0.43 -25.05
N GLU A 183 6.48 -1.04 -24.11
CA GLU A 183 5.02 -1.04 -24.05
C GLU A 183 4.44 -0.04 -23.05
N GLU A 184 5.19 1.00 -22.66
CA GLU A 184 4.75 1.97 -21.67
C GLU A 184 3.68 2.94 -22.22
N ALA A 185 2.44 2.46 -22.29
CA ALA A 185 1.26 3.27 -22.67
C ALA A 185 0.45 3.80 -21.48
N GLN A 186 1.04 3.88 -20.29
CA GLN A 186 0.30 4.17 -19.06
C GLN A 186 0.03 5.65 -18.83
N ILE A 187 -1.17 5.92 -18.25
CA ILE A 187 -1.63 7.24 -17.82
C ILE A 187 -0.95 7.66 -16.50
N GLU A 188 -0.63 6.69 -15.62
CA GLU A 188 0.07 6.92 -14.35
C GLU A 188 1.58 6.63 -14.51
N PRO A 189 2.46 7.35 -13.76
CA PRO A 189 3.90 7.25 -13.97
C PRO A 189 4.48 5.87 -13.64
N LEU A 190 3.85 5.09 -12.76
CA LEU A 190 4.32 3.77 -12.35
C LEU A 190 3.15 2.79 -12.17
N GLY A 191 3.16 1.70 -12.95
CA GLY A 191 2.18 0.64 -12.84
C GLY A 191 2.46 -0.30 -11.67
N ILE A 192 1.41 -1.00 -11.23
CA ILE A 192 1.47 -1.88 -10.06
C ILE A 192 2.38 -3.09 -10.23
N TYR A 193 2.68 -3.50 -11.48
CA TYR A 193 3.59 -4.60 -11.79
C TYR A 193 4.98 -4.11 -12.25
N GLY A 194 5.23 -2.79 -12.23
CA GLY A 194 6.51 -2.19 -12.60
C GLY A 194 6.55 -1.56 -14.00
N GLU A 195 5.40 -1.54 -14.70
CA GLU A 195 5.28 -0.79 -15.94
C GLU A 195 5.53 0.70 -15.69
N GLY A 196 6.24 1.35 -16.59
CA GLY A 196 6.55 2.77 -16.48
C GLY A 196 7.77 3.11 -15.61
N LEU A 197 8.53 2.12 -15.13
CA LEU A 197 9.74 2.37 -14.33
C LEU A 197 10.72 3.28 -15.08
N PHE A 198 10.96 3.04 -16.37
CA PHE A 198 11.84 3.89 -17.17
C PHE A 198 11.32 5.33 -17.25
N ARG A 199 10.03 5.51 -17.51
CA ARG A 199 9.40 6.83 -17.57
C ARG A 199 9.49 7.55 -16.23
N LEU A 200 9.23 6.83 -15.12
CA LEU A 200 9.37 7.39 -13.78
C LEU A 200 10.79 7.92 -13.57
N LEU A 201 11.81 7.07 -13.76
CA LEU A 201 13.21 7.44 -13.59
C LEU A 201 13.63 8.62 -14.49
N SER A 202 13.18 8.64 -15.76
CA SER A 202 13.47 9.72 -16.70
C SER A 202 12.82 11.05 -16.32
N ASN A 203 11.78 11.05 -15.48
CA ASN A 203 11.09 12.25 -15.01
C ASN A 203 11.54 12.71 -13.60
N MET A 204 12.27 11.86 -12.87
CA MET A 204 12.79 12.22 -11.55
C MET A 204 13.85 13.33 -11.65
N GLU A 205 13.94 14.11 -10.60
CA GLU A 205 14.96 15.15 -10.49
C GLU A 205 16.35 14.53 -10.23
N ALA A 206 17.41 15.29 -10.55
CA ALA A 206 18.78 14.79 -10.43
C ALA A 206 19.13 14.32 -9.00
N GLU A 207 18.63 15.05 -8.00
CA GLU A 207 18.82 14.73 -6.58
C GLU A 207 18.12 13.43 -6.18
N GLU A 208 16.94 13.13 -6.75
CA GLU A 208 16.22 11.89 -6.54
C GLU A 208 16.96 10.69 -7.15
N ILE A 209 17.51 10.86 -8.36
CA ILE A 209 18.34 9.85 -9.04
C ILE A 209 19.63 9.59 -8.25
N GLU A 210 20.27 10.65 -7.75
CA GLU A 210 21.47 10.50 -6.91
C GLU A 210 21.17 9.75 -5.61
N GLU A 211 20.06 10.04 -4.93
CA GLU A 211 19.65 9.29 -3.75
C GLU A 211 19.44 7.80 -4.07
N ILE A 212 18.87 7.46 -5.25
CA ILE A 212 18.79 6.06 -5.70
C ILE A 212 20.17 5.49 -5.84
N ARG A 213 21.10 6.19 -6.52
CA ARG A 213 22.48 5.75 -6.76
C ARG A 213 23.22 5.47 -5.44
N GLU A 214 23.09 6.33 -4.45
CA GLU A 214 23.68 6.17 -3.12
C GLU A 214 23.13 4.95 -2.35
N ASN A 215 21.92 4.50 -2.67
CA ASN A 215 21.28 3.37 -2.01
C ASN A 215 21.45 2.02 -2.71
N LEU A 216 21.91 2.00 -3.97
CA LEU A 216 22.15 0.76 -4.74
C LEU A 216 23.42 -0.03 -4.38
N PRO A 217 24.49 0.52 -3.76
CA PRO A 217 25.65 -0.26 -3.31
C PRO A 217 25.36 -1.34 -2.25
N LEU A 218 24.08 -1.63 -1.97
CA LEU A 218 23.62 -2.88 -1.36
C LEU A 218 24.03 -4.12 -2.16
N ILE A 219 24.22 -3.94 -3.45
CA ILE A 219 24.63 -4.97 -4.40
C ILE A 219 26.10 -4.79 -4.66
N ASP A 220 26.91 -5.78 -4.23
CA ASP A 220 28.37 -5.70 -4.21
C ASP A 220 28.98 -5.42 -5.60
N TRP A 221 28.39 -5.89 -6.69
CA TRP A 221 28.89 -5.67 -8.05
C TRP A 221 28.50 -4.33 -8.65
N PHE A 222 27.46 -3.66 -8.15
CA PHE A 222 26.98 -2.41 -8.70
C PHE A 222 28.00 -1.27 -8.56
N GLU A 223 28.23 -0.53 -9.65
CA GLU A 223 29.07 0.66 -9.68
C GLU A 223 28.28 1.91 -10.00
N ASP A 224 27.53 1.91 -11.13
CA ASP A 224 26.75 3.07 -11.58
C ASP A 224 25.57 2.66 -12.44
N PHE A 225 24.62 3.57 -12.63
CA PHE A 225 23.57 3.47 -13.63
C PHE A 225 23.25 4.83 -14.25
N GLN A 226 22.80 4.80 -15.49
CA GLN A 226 22.42 6.00 -16.23
C GLN A 226 21.02 5.80 -16.84
N VAL A 227 20.22 6.87 -16.75
CA VAL A 227 18.89 6.94 -17.35
C VAL A 227 18.93 8.04 -18.41
N PRO A 228 18.56 7.78 -19.67
CA PRO A 228 18.48 8.83 -20.69
C PRO A 228 17.46 9.90 -20.29
N GLY A 229 17.80 11.16 -20.58
CA GLY A 229 16.92 12.30 -20.33
C GLY A 229 15.62 12.27 -21.15
N LYS A 230 14.70 13.16 -20.79
CA LYS A 230 13.33 13.30 -21.36
C LYS A 230 13.26 13.42 -22.88
N GLU A 231 14.33 13.87 -23.54
CA GLU A 231 14.38 14.11 -24.99
C GLU A 231 14.60 12.84 -25.82
N GLN A 232 15.06 11.74 -25.22
CA GLN A 232 15.37 10.49 -25.92
C GLN A 232 14.26 9.45 -25.75
N LEU A 233 13.04 9.79 -26.15
CA LEU A 233 11.85 8.94 -25.87
C LEU A 233 11.48 7.98 -27.01
N HIS A 234 12.35 7.75 -28.00
CA HIS A 234 12.03 6.73 -29.01
C HIS A 234 11.93 5.34 -28.34
N PRO A 235 10.87 4.56 -28.54
CA PRO A 235 10.63 3.28 -27.83
C PRO A 235 11.84 2.32 -27.83
N PHE A 236 12.57 2.24 -28.94
CA PHE A 236 13.75 1.36 -29.06
C PHE A 236 15.00 1.86 -28.31
N GLN A 237 14.99 3.10 -27.82
CA GLN A 237 16.10 3.73 -27.06
C GLN A 237 15.84 3.73 -25.55
N ARG A 238 14.68 3.26 -25.10
CA ARG A 238 14.31 3.20 -23.68
C ARG A 238 15.09 2.09 -23.00
N LYS A 239 16.24 2.44 -22.44
CA LYS A 239 17.09 1.51 -21.70
C LYS A 239 17.74 2.22 -20.53
N ILE A 240 17.95 1.51 -19.44
CA ILE A 240 18.81 1.88 -18.33
C ILE A 240 20.17 1.28 -18.60
N SER A 241 21.22 2.10 -18.63
CA SER A 241 22.61 1.65 -18.75
C SER A 241 23.17 1.38 -17.35
N ILE A 242 23.70 0.19 -17.12
CA ILE A 242 24.15 -0.27 -15.79
C ILE A 242 25.62 -0.66 -15.92
N ARG A 243 26.43 -0.27 -14.93
CA ARG A 243 27.84 -0.60 -14.82
C ARG A 243 28.11 -1.53 -13.66
N ASP A 244 28.83 -2.60 -13.96
CA ASP A 244 29.31 -3.58 -12.99
C ASP A 244 30.83 -3.42 -12.84
N ARG A 245 31.30 -3.22 -11.58
CA ARG A 245 32.72 -2.99 -11.27
C ARG A 245 33.67 -4.15 -11.62
N PHE A 246 33.13 -5.34 -11.87
CA PHE A 246 33.92 -6.55 -12.14
C PHE A 246 33.93 -6.91 -13.63
N ILE A 247 33.14 -6.24 -14.48
CA ILE A 247 33.15 -6.45 -15.91
C ILE A 247 34.35 -5.72 -16.55
N ALA A 248 34.93 -6.34 -17.60
CA ALA A 248 36.07 -5.78 -18.30
C ALA A 248 35.81 -4.34 -18.80
N GLU A 249 36.82 -3.46 -18.71
CA GLU A 249 36.71 -2.05 -19.12
C GLU A 249 36.25 -1.84 -20.57
N SER A 250 36.42 -2.86 -21.43
CA SER A 250 35.92 -2.82 -22.82
C SER A 250 34.39 -2.88 -22.92
N ILE A 251 33.69 -3.22 -21.83
CA ILE A 251 32.22 -3.24 -21.72
C ILE A 251 31.85 -2.16 -20.72
N ASP A 252 31.60 -0.94 -21.19
CA ASP A 252 31.28 0.18 -20.30
C ASP A 252 29.96 -0.02 -19.55
N TYR A 253 28.89 -0.34 -20.29
CA TYR A 253 27.55 -0.50 -19.74
C TYR A 253 26.78 -1.60 -20.43
N PHE A 254 25.91 -2.26 -19.67
CA PHE A 254 24.91 -3.19 -20.19
C PHE A 254 23.50 -2.70 -19.85
N ASP A 255 22.50 -3.23 -20.51
CA ASP A 255 21.12 -2.77 -20.29
C ASP A 255 20.37 -3.60 -19.21
N GLN A 256 19.19 -3.14 -18.82
CA GLN A 256 18.33 -3.80 -17.83
C GLN A 256 17.91 -5.22 -18.23
N ARG A 257 18.01 -5.61 -19.49
CA ARG A 257 17.67 -6.97 -19.96
C ARG A 257 18.71 -7.99 -19.51
N SER A 258 19.94 -7.54 -19.36
CA SER A 258 21.10 -8.38 -19.00
C SER A 258 21.39 -8.40 -17.50
N THR A 259 20.74 -7.53 -16.70
CA THR A 259 20.98 -7.47 -15.24
C THR A 259 20.22 -8.55 -14.47
N ASN A 260 20.63 -8.79 -13.22
CA ASN A 260 19.90 -9.71 -12.35
C ASN A 260 18.57 -9.12 -11.83
N GLU A 261 17.65 -10.00 -11.41
CA GLU A 261 16.33 -9.60 -10.93
C GLU A 261 16.40 -8.71 -9.69
N GLY A 262 17.22 -9.09 -8.70
CA GLY A 262 17.32 -8.38 -7.44
C GLY A 262 17.66 -6.91 -7.62
N PHE A 263 18.51 -6.56 -8.58
CA PHE A 263 18.80 -5.17 -8.93
C PHE A 263 17.56 -4.41 -9.40
N LEU A 264 16.79 -5.01 -10.32
CA LEU A 264 15.58 -4.36 -10.86
C LEU A 264 14.52 -4.15 -9.79
N TYR A 265 14.33 -5.11 -8.89
CA TYR A 265 13.42 -4.96 -7.75
C TYR A 265 13.88 -3.87 -6.79
N LEU A 266 15.17 -3.82 -6.44
CA LEU A 266 15.71 -2.76 -5.59
C LEU A 266 15.58 -1.38 -6.24
N LEU A 267 15.90 -1.26 -7.52
CA LEU A 267 15.75 -0.02 -8.28
C LEU A 267 14.29 0.44 -8.27
N PHE A 268 13.33 -0.49 -8.50
CA PHE A 268 11.90 -0.21 -8.44
C PHE A 268 11.48 0.28 -7.04
N TYR A 269 11.89 -0.43 -5.96
CA TYR A 269 11.50 -0.05 -4.60
C TYR A 269 12.08 1.30 -4.19
N LEU A 270 13.32 1.59 -4.55
CA LEU A 270 13.95 2.88 -4.29
C LEU A 270 13.26 4.00 -5.08
N ALA A 271 13.02 3.81 -6.38
CA ALA A 271 12.29 4.78 -7.19
C ALA A 271 10.88 5.04 -6.64
N LEU A 272 10.17 3.99 -6.20
CA LEU A 272 8.83 4.10 -5.63
C LEU A 272 8.80 4.95 -4.34
N VAL A 273 9.76 4.78 -3.44
CA VAL A 273 9.76 5.51 -2.17
C VAL A 273 10.34 6.91 -2.28
N ILE A 274 11.30 7.13 -3.17
CA ILE A 274 12.01 8.41 -3.31
C ILE A 274 11.21 9.39 -4.17
N SER A 275 10.60 8.92 -5.26
CA SER A 275 9.96 9.79 -6.24
C SER A 275 8.78 10.58 -5.66
N THR A 276 8.71 11.85 -6.01
CA THR A 276 7.58 12.75 -5.71
C THR A 276 6.35 12.45 -6.56
N TYR A 277 6.51 11.75 -7.68
CA TYR A 277 5.40 11.37 -8.59
C TYR A 277 4.61 10.14 -8.12
N THR A 278 5.12 9.39 -7.16
CA THR A 278 4.46 8.19 -6.63
C THR A 278 3.55 8.50 -5.44
N PRO A 279 2.56 7.64 -5.14
CA PRO A 279 1.65 7.88 -4.02
C PRO A 279 2.37 8.09 -2.69
N LYS A 280 1.78 8.92 -1.82
CA LYS A 280 2.27 9.12 -0.44
C LYS A 280 1.96 7.92 0.47
N PHE A 281 0.90 7.16 0.15
CA PHE A 281 0.51 5.96 0.86
C PHE A 281 0.33 4.82 -0.15
N PHE A 282 1.06 3.73 0.05
CA PHE A 282 1.05 2.57 -0.84
C PHE A 282 1.43 1.28 -0.10
N ALA A 283 1.19 0.15 -0.76
CA ALA A 283 1.66 -1.15 -0.29
C ALA A 283 2.59 -1.81 -1.32
N ILE A 284 3.51 -2.63 -0.83
CA ILE A 284 4.30 -3.56 -1.62
C ILE A 284 3.95 -4.97 -1.15
N ASP A 285 3.34 -5.76 -2.03
CA ASP A 285 3.03 -7.16 -1.74
C ASP A 285 4.27 -8.02 -2.06
N ASN A 286 4.72 -8.81 -1.07
CA ASN A 286 5.91 -9.65 -1.13
C ASN A 286 7.21 -8.86 -1.45
N ILE A 287 7.59 -7.94 -0.56
CA ILE A 287 8.85 -7.12 -0.69
C ILE A 287 10.11 -7.97 -0.84
N ASP A 288 10.07 -9.22 -0.41
CA ASP A 288 11.16 -10.20 -0.44
C ASP A 288 11.35 -10.90 -1.78
N ASN A 289 10.49 -10.64 -2.79
CA ASN A 289 10.61 -11.26 -4.10
C ASN A 289 11.98 -11.00 -4.72
N SER A 290 12.63 -12.09 -5.18
CA SER A 290 13.93 -12.09 -5.84
C SER A 290 15.09 -11.47 -5.02
N LEU A 291 14.92 -11.28 -3.72
CA LEU A 291 15.94 -10.77 -2.82
C LEU A 291 16.49 -11.87 -1.90
N ASN A 292 17.81 -11.90 -1.73
CA ASN A 292 18.43 -12.75 -0.71
C ASN A 292 18.17 -12.19 0.71
N PRO A 293 18.36 -12.99 1.77
CA PRO A 293 18.08 -12.54 3.15
C PRO A 293 18.80 -11.25 3.57
N LYS A 294 20.06 -11.05 3.16
CA LYS A 294 20.82 -9.83 3.47
C LYS A 294 20.17 -8.60 2.82
N LEU A 295 19.75 -8.71 1.56
CA LEU A 295 19.05 -7.63 0.86
C LEU A 295 17.68 -7.36 1.45
N CYS A 296 16.94 -8.38 1.91
CA CYS A 296 15.67 -8.20 2.62
C CYS A 296 15.83 -7.35 3.89
N ILE A 297 16.86 -7.63 4.71
CA ILE A 297 17.16 -6.83 5.91
C ILE A 297 17.46 -5.38 5.52
N GLU A 298 18.34 -5.20 4.57
CA GLU A 298 18.85 -3.87 4.22
C GLU A 298 17.80 -3.01 3.51
N ILE A 299 17.01 -3.59 2.60
CA ILE A 299 15.92 -2.82 1.95
C ILE A 299 14.86 -2.38 2.97
N THR A 300 14.54 -3.22 3.96
CA THR A 300 13.59 -2.86 5.01
C THR A 300 14.08 -1.66 5.82
N LYS A 301 15.35 -1.63 6.22
CA LYS A 301 15.98 -0.48 6.90
C LYS A 301 15.92 0.78 6.03
N ARG A 302 16.20 0.66 4.72
CA ARG A 302 16.16 1.79 3.79
C ARG A 302 14.73 2.28 3.59
N MET A 303 13.76 1.38 3.45
CA MET A 303 12.35 1.76 3.37
C MET A 303 11.92 2.57 4.60
N ALA A 304 12.34 2.19 5.81
CA ALA A 304 12.05 2.96 7.02
C ALA A 304 12.67 4.37 6.96
N ARG A 305 13.95 4.48 6.64
CA ARG A 305 14.66 5.76 6.55
C ARG A 305 14.11 6.66 5.44
N LEU A 306 13.93 6.10 4.24
CA LEU A 306 13.49 6.87 3.06
C LEU A 306 12.02 7.27 3.18
N SER A 307 11.15 6.42 3.70
CA SER A 307 9.74 6.77 3.95
C SER A 307 9.62 7.97 4.89
N LYS A 308 10.49 8.10 5.88
CA LYS A 308 10.54 9.28 6.75
C LYS A 308 11.06 10.50 6.00
N LYS A 309 12.14 10.38 5.22
CA LYS A 309 12.74 11.47 4.45
C LYS A 309 11.79 12.04 3.41
N TYR A 310 11.06 11.18 2.68
CA TYR A 310 10.18 11.57 1.56
C TYR A 310 8.70 11.64 1.94
N ASP A 311 8.40 11.62 3.23
CA ASP A 311 7.04 11.68 3.78
C ASP A 311 6.09 10.67 3.12
N LYS A 312 6.52 9.41 3.04
CA LYS A 312 5.71 8.28 2.57
C LYS A 312 5.19 7.47 3.76
N GLN A 313 4.05 6.82 3.57
CA GLN A 313 3.55 5.78 4.47
C GLN A 313 3.45 4.48 3.68
N VAL A 314 4.01 3.39 4.21
CA VAL A 314 4.14 2.15 3.45
C VAL A 314 3.64 0.95 4.24
N ILE A 315 3.04 0.00 3.51
CA ILE A 315 2.72 -1.32 4.01
C ILE A 315 3.51 -2.34 3.20
N LEU A 316 4.29 -3.17 3.88
CA LEU A 316 5.09 -4.22 3.28
C LEU A 316 4.52 -5.56 3.71
N THR A 317 4.20 -6.45 2.78
CA THR A 317 3.92 -7.82 3.12
C THR A 317 5.12 -8.72 2.82
N THR A 318 5.27 -9.76 3.58
CA THR A 318 6.34 -10.75 3.39
C THR A 318 5.94 -12.11 3.98
N HIS A 319 6.60 -13.15 3.52
CA HIS A 319 6.67 -14.46 4.18
C HIS A 319 8.11 -14.83 4.54
N ASN A 320 9.08 -13.97 4.21
CA ASN A 320 10.49 -14.16 4.53
C ASN A 320 10.84 -13.51 5.89
N PRO A 321 11.24 -14.31 6.89
CA PRO A 321 11.57 -13.80 8.21
C PRO A 321 12.73 -12.79 8.22
N ALA A 322 13.62 -12.84 7.23
CA ALA A 322 14.76 -11.92 7.16
C ALA A 322 14.34 -10.43 7.11
N VAL A 323 13.16 -10.13 6.52
CA VAL A 323 12.61 -8.76 6.49
C VAL A 323 12.44 -8.20 7.90
N LEU A 324 12.12 -9.04 8.89
CA LEU A 324 11.89 -8.64 10.28
C LEU A 324 13.13 -8.09 10.95
N ASP A 325 14.32 -8.59 10.60
CA ASP A 325 15.58 -8.12 11.17
C ASP A 325 15.96 -6.70 10.70
N GLY A 326 15.24 -6.17 9.71
CA GLY A 326 15.37 -4.80 9.26
C GLY A 326 14.49 -3.80 10.01
N ILE A 327 13.56 -4.26 10.89
CA ILE A 327 12.62 -3.42 11.62
C ILE A 327 13.21 -3.00 12.97
N ASN A 328 12.95 -1.76 13.36
CA ASN A 328 13.25 -1.27 14.71
C ASN A 328 11.96 -1.15 15.54
N LEU A 329 11.67 -2.13 16.40
CA LEU A 329 10.47 -2.14 17.26
C LEU A 329 10.45 -1.03 18.33
N LYS A 330 11.56 -0.31 18.55
CA LYS A 330 11.62 0.84 19.45
C LYS A 330 11.20 2.15 18.77
N ASP A 331 11.06 2.14 17.45
CA ASP A 331 10.58 3.28 16.67
C ASP A 331 9.06 3.15 16.50
N GLU A 332 8.30 4.03 17.12
CA GLU A 332 6.83 4.03 17.06
C GLU A 332 6.26 4.25 15.64
N GLU A 333 7.07 4.75 14.71
CA GLU A 333 6.71 4.87 13.30
C GLU A 333 6.86 3.54 12.54
N GLN A 334 7.50 2.50 13.13
CA GLN A 334 7.68 1.17 12.54
C GLN A 334 6.81 0.15 13.29
N ARG A 335 5.96 -0.55 12.58
CA ARG A 335 5.03 -1.52 13.17
C ARG A 335 5.14 -2.88 12.50
N LEU A 336 5.19 -3.91 13.32
CA LEU A 336 5.20 -5.30 12.90
C LEU A 336 3.89 -5.97 13.28
N PHE A 337 3.27 -6.64 12.31
CA PHE A 337 2.06 -7.42 12.49
C PHE A 337 2.26 -8.85 12.01
N VAL A 338 1.92 -9.80 12.87
CA VAL A 338 1.79 -11.20 12.49
C VAL A 338 0.36 -11.45 12.04
N VAL A 339 0.21 -11.88 10.79
CA VAL A 339 -1.09 -12.19 10.16
C VAL A 339 -1.32 -13.69 10.20
N TYR A 340 -2.45 -14.11 10.74
CA TYR A 340 -2.80 -15.54 10.84
C TYR A 340 -4.30 -15.75 10.68
N ARG A 341 -4.69 -17.00 10.42
CA ARG A 341 -6.09 -17.40 10.50
C ARG A 341 -6.36 -18.08 11.84
N ASN A 342 -7.49 -17.70 12.46
CA ASN A 342 -7.96 -18.42 13.64
C ASN A 342 -8.58 -19.78 13.25
N ILE A 343 -9.06 -20.54 14.24
CA ILE A 343 -9.68 -21.86 14.02
C ILE A 343 -10.92 -21.82 13.12
N GLU A 344 -11.57 -20.67 13.02
CA GLU A 344 -12.74 -20.43 12.16
C GLU A 344 -12.35 -19.96 10.74
N GLY A 345 -11.05 -19.92 10.42
CA GLY A 345 -10.54 -19.49 9.13
C GLY A 345 -10.51 -17.97 8.92
N ARG A 346 -10.85 -17.18 9.93
CA ARG A 346 -10.90 -15.70 9.85
C ARG A 346 -9.52 -15.09 10.04
N THR A 347 -9.19 -14.08 9.24
CA THR A 347 -7.92 -13.33 9.37
C THR A 347 -7.88 -12.56 10.68
N ARG A 348 -6.76 -12.65 11.37
CA ARG A 348 -6.44 -11.94 12.60
C ARG A 348 -5.05 -11.33 12.53
N LEU A 349 -4.84 -10.26 13.28
CA LEU A 349 -3.56 -9.57 13.44
C LEU A 349 -3.10 -9.63 14.89
N LYS A 350 -1.80 -9.85 15.07
CA LYS A 350 -1.12 -9.67 16.34
C LYS A 350 0.00 -8.64 16.13
N ARG A 351 -0.09 -7.47 16.78
CA ARG A 351 0.98 -6.49 16.80
C ARG A 351 2.14 -7.02 17.64
N ILE A 352 3.35 -6.90 17.13
CA ILE A 352 4.58 -7.19 17.86
C ILE A 352 5.29 -5.86 18.07
N ASP A 353 5.56 -5.52 19.31
CA ASP A 353 6.26 -4.31 19.73
C ASP A 353 7.34 -4.64 20.80
N ALA A 354 8.11 -3.64 21.18
CA ALA A 354 9.20 -3.83 22.14
C ALA A 354 8.73 -4.29 23.53
N SER A 355 7.47 -4.08 23.89
CA SER A 355 6.92 -4.47 25.21
C SER A 355 6.46 -5.92 25.25
N ASN A 356 6.02 -6.48 24.11
CA ASN A 356 5.54 -7.87 24.03
C ASN A 356 6.54 -8.82 23.35
N PHE A 357 7.73 -8.29 22.99
CA PHE A 357 8.85 -9.05 22.46
C PHE A 357 10.03 -9.02 23.45
N ASP A 358 9.88 -9.64 24.60
CA ASP A 358 10.94 -9.87 25.57
C ASP A 358 11.36 -11.36 25.59
N ILE A 359 11.87 -11.82 24.46
CA ILE A 359 12.44 -13.17 24.38
C ILE A 359 13.94 -13.05 24.51
N GLY A 360 14.43 -12.78 25.73
CA GLY A 360 15.85 -12.75 26.11
C GLY A 360 16.72 -11.97 25.10
N SER A 361 17.49 -11.04 25.53
CA SER A 361 18.19 -9.97 24.79
C SER A 361 19.02 -10.36 23.55
N ASN A 362 19.03 -11.63 23.11
CA ASN A 362 19.92 -12.14 22.06
C ASN A 362 19.21 -12.83 20.88
N ILE A 363 17.88 -12.94 20.85
CA ILE A 363 17.17 -13.61 19.74
C ILE A 363 16.71 -12.57 18.72
N ARG A 364 17.04 -12.80 17.44
CA ARG A 364 16.55 -11.98 16.33
C ARG A 364 15.06 -12.17 16.09
N LEU A 365 14.38 -11.16 15.54
CA LEU A 365 12.97 -11.25 15.17
C LEU A 365 12.70 -12.37 14.16
N SER A 366 13.57 -12.56 13.19
CA SER A 366 13.51 -13.66 12.21
C SER A 366 13.53 -15.03 12.89
N GLU A 367 14.42 -15.21 13.85
CA GLU A 367 14.53 -16.45 14.62
C GLU A 367 13.28 -16.70 15.50
N ALA A 368 12.79 -15.66 16.18
CA ALA A 368 11.59 -15.74 16.99
C ALA A 368 10.37 -16.14 16.17
N PHE A 369 10.26 -15.64 14.93
CA PHE A 369 9.21 -16.05 14.00
C PHE A 369 9.36 -17.53 13.59
N ILE A 370 10.55 -17.95 13.16
CA ILE A 370 10.83 -19.33 12.73
C ILE A 370 10.57 -20.34 13.87
N ARG A 371 10.90 -19.97 15.12
CA ARG A 371 10.63 -20.79 16.29
C ARG A 371 9.17 -20.74 16.78
N GLY A 372 8.32 -19.95 16.13
CA GLY A 372 6.91 -19.79 16.50
C GLY A 372 6.64 -18.94 17.74
N TYR A 373 7.67 -18.28 18.33
CA TYR A 373 7.51 -17.50 19.56
C TYR A 373 6.60 -16.29 19.40
N ILE A 374 6.58 -15.69 18.21
CA ILE A 374 5.69 -14.56 17.92
C ILE A 374 4.41 -14.97 17.16
N GLY A 375 4.28 -16.27 16.82
CA GLY A 375 3.14 -16.83 16.10
C GLY A 375 3.25 -16.68 14.57
N GLY A 376 2.18 -16.94 13.84
CA GLY A 376 2.09 -16.73 12.37
C GLY A 376 2.54 -17.91 11.52
N LEU A 377 3.08 -18.96 12.09
CA LEU A 377 3.31 -20.21 11.40
C LEU A 377 2.02 -21.03 11.36
N ASN A 378 1.82 -21.80 10.29
CA ASN A 378 0.75 -22.80 10.28
C ASN A 378 0.98 -23.76 11.45
N ARG A 379 -0.05 -24.02 12.24
CA ARG A 379 -0.03 -25.15 13.17
C ARG A 379 0.01 -26.42 12.32
N THR A 380 1.18 -26.87 11.94
CA THR A 380 1.39 -28.28 11.67
C THR A 380 1.24 -28.95 13.04
N GLU A 381 0.26 -29.80 13.17
CA GLU A 381 0.15 -30.74 14.29
C GLU A 381 1.51 -31.41 14.46
N ILE A 382 2.16 -31.17 15.59
CA ILE A 382 3.24 -31.97 16.11
C ILE A 382 2.58 -33.02 17.00
#